data_85cb60d72aebaf8ee805060218fb0649
#
_entry.id   85cb60d72aebaf8ee805060218fb0649
#
_cell.length_a   1.000
_cell.length_b   1.000
_cell.length_c   1.000
_cell.angle_alpha   90.00
_cell.angle_beta   90.00
_cell.angle_gamma   90.00
#
_symmetry.space_group_name_H-M   'P 1'
#
loop_
_entity.id
_entity.type
_entity.pdbx_description
1 polymer ?
#
loop_
_entity_poly.entity_id
_entity_poly.type
_entity_poly.pdbx_seq_one_letter_code
_entity_poly.pdbx_strand_id
1 'polypeptide(L)'
;MTNTAETKSSNSALPKGEISGVNGPVVDVAFQKDSLPRIREALFVVINGKKRVMEVAQHIGGGLVRCIMLGPAEGLYRGLEVYSTGSPISVPVGDAVLGRLFNVLGECMDGGKPLPAETERRSIYRPAPPYAERQTTEEILETGIKVIDLLAPYAKGGKIGLFGGAGVGKTVLIQELIHNIATEHGGYSVFTGVGERSREGNDLWTEMHSGGVIDKTALVFGQMNEAPGVRMRVGLTGLTMAEYFRDVSHKDVLLFIDNIFRFIQAGSEVSTLLGRMPSAVGYQPTLSNDLGELEERIASTKNGSVTSVQAIYVPADDLTDPAPATTFSHLDATTVLSRRVAEMGIYPAVEPLESSSRMLEPEIVGEEHYRVACRVQEILEHYKELQDIIAILGMDELSDEDKLTVRRARKIQRFLSQPFSVAEKFTGIPGIYVPLSETIRSFAAIVDGEADEFPESAFFNVGTIDDVREKAQSLSGKCEKTDDDTAAAE
;
A
#
# COMPACT_ATOMS: atom_id res chain seq x y z
N MET A 1 -42.49 -28.93 33.91
CA MET A 1 -42.53 -29.42 32.53
C MET A 1 -41.35 -28.84 31.83
N THR A 2 -40.28 -29.61 31.81
CA THR A 2 -38.95 -29.27 31.26
C THR A 2 -38.98 -29.58 29.78
N ASN A 3 -38.84 -28.55 28.95
CA ASN A 3 -38.73 -28.70 27.49
C ASN A 3 -37.22 -28.71 27.14
N THR A 4 -36.65 -29.90 27.06
CA THR A 4 -35.31 -30.15 26.49
C THR A 4 -35.44 -30.11 24.98
N ALA A 5 -34.94 -29.01 24.39
CA ALA A 5 -34.74 -28.90 22.96
C ALA A 5 -33.51 -29.73 22.59
N GLU A 6 -33.72 -30.90 22.03
CA GLU A 6 -32.69 -31.72 21.42
C GLU A 6 -32.10 -30.97 20.21
N THR A 7 -30.87 -30.51 20.33
CA THR A 7 -30.04 -30.05 19.21
C THR A 7 -29.69 -31.30 18.37
N LYS A 8 -30.46 -31.57 17.34
CA LYS A 8 -30.09 -32.55 16.31
C LYS A 8 -28.86 -32.03 15.55
N SER A 9 -27.68 -32.48 15.88
CA SER A 9 -26.51 -32.37 15.00
C SER A 9 -26.78 -33.27 13.79
N SER A 10 -27.29 -32.68 12.71
CA SER A 10 -27.37 -33.36 11.42
C SER A 10 -25.96 -33.48 10.85
N ASN A 11 -25.36 -34.65 11.01
CA ASN A 11 -24.17 -35.08 10.32
C ASN A 11 -24.54 -35.37 8.84
N SER A 12 -25.04 -34.35 8.11
CA SER A 12 -25.27 -34.44 6.68
C SER A 12 -23.90 -34.33 6.02
N ALA A 13 -23.46 -35.37 5.35
CA ALA A 13 -22.24 -35.35 4.54
C ALA A 13 -22.29 -34.13 3.61
N LEU A 14 -21.22 -33.34 3.58
CA LEU A 14 -21.11 -32.15 2.71
C LEU A 14 -21.38 -32.51 1.24
N PRO A 15 -22.02 -31.63 0.44
CA PRO A 15 -22.34 -31.90 -0.95
C PRO A 15 -21.09 -32.29 -1.75
N LYS A 16 -21.28 -33.32 -2.61
CA LYS A 16 -20.25 -33.74 -3.57
C LYS A 16 -20.71 -33.45 -4.97
N GLY A 17 -19.80 -33.02 -5.82
CA GLY A 17 -20.00 -32.83 -7.25
C GLY A 17 -18.91 -33.47 -8.07
N GLU A 18 -19.00 -33.34 -9.37
CA GLU A 18 -18.01 -33.83 -10.34
C GLU A 18 -17.65 -32.74 -11.34
N ILE A 19 -16.39 -32.68 -11.74
CA ILE A 19 -15.94 -31.74 -12.76
C ILE A 19 -16.61 -32.12 -14.10
N SER A 20 -17.36 -31.19 -14.64
CA SER A 20 -18.01 -31.30 -15.94
C SER A 20 -17.14 -30.75 -17.09
N GLY A 21 -16.35 -29.70 -16.82
CA GLY A 21 -15.47 -29.08 -17.79
C GLY A 21 -14.38 -28.26 -17.13
N VAL A 22 -13.24 -28.14 -17.83
CA VAL A 22 -12.09 -27.32 -17.38
C VAL A 22 -11.73 -26.36 -18.51
N ASN A 23 -11.69 -25.08 -18.20
CA ASN A 23 -11.29 -24.01 -19.14
C ASN A 23 -10.24 -23.10 -18.46
N GLY A 24 -8.98 -23.56 -18.45
CA GLY A 24 -7.91 -22.88 -17.73
C GLY A 24 -8.21 -22.76 -16.23
N PRO A 25 -8.23 -21.55 -15.65
CA PRO A 25 -8.51 -21.34 -14.23
C PRO A 25 -10.02 -21.42 -13.89
N VAL A 26 -10.90 -21.60 -14.86
CA VAL A 26 -12.35 -21.71 -14.68
C VAL A 26 -12.79 -23.17 -14.85
N VAL A 27 -13.55 -23.67 -13.89
CA VAL A 27 -13.96 -25.08 -13.82
C VAL A 27 -15.48 -25.13 -13.64
N ASP A 28 -16.15 -25.90 -14.49
CA ASP A 28 -17.57 -26.18 -14.35
C ASP A 28 -17.74 -27.50 -13.57
N VAL A 29 -18.55 -27.46 -12.52
CA VAL A 29 -18.79 -28.60 -11.61
C VAL A 29 -20.27 -28.90 -11.59
N ALA A 30 -20.63 -30.18 -11.74
CA ALA A 30 -21.98 -30.68 -11.67
C ALA A 30 -22.32 -31.14 -10.25
N PHE A 31 -23.43 -30.66 -9.72
CA PHE A 31 -24.00 -31.06 -8.44
C PHE A 31 -25.43 -31.58 -8.63
N GLN A 32 -25.95 -32.29 -7.67
CA GLN A 32 -27.37 -32.63 -7.63
C GLN A 32 -28.16 -31.31 -7.39
N LYS A 33 -29.33 -31.19 -8.03
CA LYS A 33 -30.13 -29.96 -8.04
C LYS A 33 -30.46 -29.43 -6.64
N ASP A 34 -30.66 -30.33 -5.68
CA ASP A 34 -31.06 -29.98 -4.31
C ASP A 34 -29.87 -29.73 -3.36
N SER A 35 -28.64 -29.85 -3.87
CA SER A 35 -27.39 -29.73 -3.09
C SER A 35 -26.36 -28.78 -3.73
N LEU A 36 -26.83 -27.75 -4.43
CA LEU A 36 -25.96 -26.76 -5.05
C LEU A 36 -25.22 -25.93 -3.98
N PRO A 37 -23.90 -25.78 -4.08
CA PRO A 37 -23.13 -24.91 -3.21
C PRO A 37 -23.50 -23.44 -3.47
N ARG A 38 -23.35 -22.60 -2.45
CA ARG A 38 -23.66 -21.17 -2.55
C ARG A 38 -22.60 -20.42 -3.38
N ILE A 39 -22.95 -19.30 -3.94
CA ILE A 39 -21.99 -18.36 -4.54
C ILE A 39 -20.98 -17.95 -3.47
N ARG A 40 -19.70 -17.86 -3.83
CA ARG A 40 -18.56 -17.60 -2.94
C ARG A 40 -18.21 -18.76 -1.98
N GLU A 41 -18.88 -19.90 -2.08
CA GLU A 41 -18.53 -21.08 -1.30
C GLU A 41 -17.22 -21.69 -1.83
N ALA A 42 -16.34 -22.10 -0.91
CA ALA A 42 -15.12 -22.77 -1.25
C ALA A 42 -15.36 -24.27 -1.49
N LEU A 43 -14.87 -24.77 -2.61
CA LEU A 43 -14.85 -26.17 -2.97
C LEU A 43 -13.41 -26.64 -3.05
N PHE A 44 -13.19 -27.96 -2.99
CA PHE A 44 -11.86 -28.51 -3.19
C PHE A 44 -11.88 -29.85 -3.93
N VAL A 45 -10.77 -30.11 -4.60
CA VAL A 45 -10.43 -31.40 -5.19
C VAL A 45 -9.13 -31.94 -4.57
N VAL A 46 -8.93 -33.24 -4.63
CA VAL A 46 -7.68 -33.86 -4.19
C VAL A 46 -6.97 -34.45 -5.41
N ILE A 47 -5.78 -33.98 -5.71
CA ILE A 47 -4.94 -34.45 -6.83
C ILE A 47 -3.58 -34.83 -6.26
N ASN A 48 -3.17 -36.07 -6.46
CA ASN A 48 -1.90 -36.63 -5.95
C ASN A 48 -1.71 -36.38 -4.44
N GLY A 49 -2.79 -36.48 -3.65
CA GLY A 49 -2.77 -36.24 -2.20
C GLY A 49 -2.74 -34.78 -1.78
N LYS A 50 -2.71 -33.85 -2.73
CA LYS A 50 -2.75 -32.39 -2.45
C LYS A 50 -4.14 -31.86 -2.67
N LYS A 51 -4.62 -31.07 -1.69
CA LYS A 51 -5.87 -30.35 -1.77
C LYS A 51 -5.69 -29.11 -2.64
N ARG A 52 -6.58 -28.91 -3.62
CA ARG A 52 -6.66 -27.70 -4.44
C ARG A 52 -8.02 -27.08 -4.27
N VAL A 53 -8.04 -25.78 -3.97
CA VAL A 53 -9.25 -25.03 -3.67
C VAL A 53 -9.72 -24.27 -4.89
N MET A 54 -11.04 -24.17 -5.05
CA MET A 54 -11.73 -23.33 -6.02
C MET A 54 -12.92 -22.66 -5.33
N GLU A 55 -13.40 -21.60 -5.91
CA GLU A 55 -14.52 -20.80 -5.40
C GLU A 55 -15.66 -20.77 -6.40
N VAL A 56 -16.89 -20.94 -5.92
CA VAL A 56 -18.10 -20.82 -6.75
C VAL A 56 -18.32 -19.37 -7.16
N ALA A 57 -18.19 -19.08 -8.47
CA ALA A 57 -18.39 -17.76 -9.03
C ALA A 57 -19.84 -17.51 -9.47
N GLN A 58 -20.49 -18.51 -10.07
CA GLN A 58 -21.87 -18.39 -10.54
C GLN A 58 -22.55 -19.75 -10.73
N HIS A 59 -23.89 -19.74 -10.70
CA HIS A 59 -24.71 -20.85 -11.13
C HIS A 59 -25.07 -20.69 -12.60
N ILE A 60 -24.82 -21.70 -13.44
CA ILE A 60 -25.10 -21.64 -14.88
C ILE A 60 -26.33 -22.45 -15.30
N GLY A 61 -27.06 -23.00 -14.32
CA GLY A 61 -28.26 -23.79 -14.53
C GLY A 61 -28.01 -25.27 -14.70
N GLY A 62 -29.05 -26.09 -14.71
CA GLY A 62 -28.94 -27.53 -14.92
C GLY A 62 -28.19 -28.31 -13.84
N GLY A 63 -27.99 -27.75 -12.66
CA GLY A 63 -27.15 -28.35 -11.61
C GLY A 63 -25.67 -28.05 -11.76
N LEU A 64 -25.29 -27.14 -12.67
CA LEU A 64 -23.90 -26.76 -12.92
C LEU A 64 -23.58 -25.47 -12.20
N VAL A 65 -22.40 -25.44 -11.56
CA VAL A 65 -21.79 -24.24 -11.01
C VAL A 65 -20.45 -24.00 -11.69
N ARG A 66 -20.14 -22.74 -11.91
CA ARG A 66 -18.87 -22.28 -12.49
C ARG A 66 -17.99 -21.77 -11.38
N CYS A 67 -16.78 -22.31 -11.29
CA CYS A 67 -15.82 -22.04 -10.23
C CYS A 67 -14.54 -21.43 -10.76
N ILE A 68 -13.87 -20.66 -9.92
CA ILE A 68 -12.54 -20.08 -10.19
C ILE A 68 -11.53 -20.80 -9.32
N MET A 69 -10.46 -21.29 -9.92
CA MET A 69 -9.36 -21.94 -9.21
C MET A 69 -8.54 -20.93 -8.40
N LEU A 70 -8.21 -21.32 -7.17
CA LEU A 70 -7.27 -20.60 -6.28
C LEU A 70 -5.90 -21.30 -6.23
N GLY A 71 -5.52 -21.88 -7.33
CA GLY A 71 -4.27 -22.58 -7.53
C GLY A 71 -4.18 -23.13 -8.94
N PRO A 72 -3.13 -23.88 -9.24
CA PRO A 72 -2.90 -24.43 -10.57
C PRO A 72 -4.00 -25.41 -11.00
N ALA A 73 -4.42 -25.33 -12.27
CA ALA A 73 -5.45 -26.18 -12.85
C ALA A 73 -4.89 -27.50 -13.46
N GLU A 74 -3.57 -27.67 -13.45
CA GLU A 74 -2.93 -28.85 -14.02
C GLU A 74 -3.36 -30.14 -13.30
N GLY A 75 -3.67 -31.16 -14.10
CA GLY A 75 -4.11 -32.46 -13.58
C GLY A 75 -5.60 -32.53 -13.23
N LEU A 76 -6.38 -31.46 -13.46
CA LEU A 76 -7.84 -31.53 -13.44
C LEU A 76 -8.35 -32.23 -14.70
N TYR A 77 -9.35 -33.06 -14.54
CA TYR A 77 -10.02 -33.77 -15.62
C TYR A 77 -11.51 -33.92 -15.34
N ARG A 78 -12.27 -34.13 -16.40
CA ARG A 78 -13.71 -34.37 -16.31
C ARG A 78 -14.01 -35.66 -15.52
N GLY A 79 -14.98 -35.61 -14.60
CA GLY A 79 -15.37 -36.71 -13.74
C GLY A 79 -14.59 -36.75 -12.42
N LEU A 80 -13.67 -35.85 -12.15
CA LEU A 80 -12.98 -35.76 -10.87
C LEU A 80 -13.96 -35.28 -9.77
N GLU A 81 -13.97 -35.96 -8.62
CA GLU A 81 -14.82 -35.60 -7.48
C GLU A 81 -14.42 -34.27 -6.87
N VAL A 82 -15.41 -33.42 -6.60
CA VAL A 82 -15.30 -32.13 -5.95
C VAL A 82 -16.08 -32.16 -4.63
N TYR A 83 -15.51 -31.60 -3.60
CA TYR A 83 -16.09 -31.58 -2.26
C TYR A 83 -16.42 -30.13 -1.88
N SER A 84 -17.63 -29.89 -1.40
CA SER A 84 -18.01 -28.64 -0.77
C SER A 84 -17.37 -28.50 0.61
N THR A 85 -17.06 -27.27 1.03
CA THR A 85 -16.67 -26.96 2.41
C THR A 85 -17.85 -26.47 3.24
N GLY A 86 -18.98 -26.14 2.61
CA GLY A 86 -20.16 -25.55 3.23
C GLY A 86 -19.99 -24.08 3.64
N SER A 87 -18.85 -23.48 3.37
CA SER A 87 -18.52 -22.09 3.76
C SER A 87 -17.62 -21.39 2.74
N PRO A 88 -17.63 -20.05 2.72
CA PRO A 88 -16.66 -19.29 1.96
C PRO A 88 -15.22 -19.51 2.44
N ILE A 89 -14.25 -19.00 1.67
CA ILE A 89 -12.85 -18.97 2.08
C ILE A 89 -12.72 -18.21 3.41
N SER A 90 -12.06 -18.86 4.37
CA SER A 90 -11.74 -18.25 5.68
C SER A 90 -10.25 -18.30 5.94
N VAL A 91 -9.73 -17.22 6.55
CA VAL A 91 -8.30 -17.03 6.81
C VAL A 91 -8.05 -16.79 8.29
N PRO A 92 -6.87 -17.17 8.82
CA PRO A 92 -6.53 -16.95 10.20
C PRO A 92 -6.43 -15.44 10.49
N VAL A 93 -6.78 -15.07 11.71
CA VAL A 93 -6.74 -13.68 12.21
C VAL A 93 -6.22 -13.66 13.65
N GLY A 94 -5.89 -12.48 14.16
CA GLY A 94 -5.40 -12.27 15.51
C GLY A 94 -3.87 -12.23 15.58
N ASP A 95 -3.34 -12.14 16.80
CA ASP A 95 -1.90 -11.95 17.02
C ASP A 95 -1.02 -13.08 16.46
N ALA A 96 -1.61 -14.28 16.27
CA ALA A 96 -0.90 -15.41 15.70
C ALA A 96 -0.45 -15.21 14.23
N VAL A 97 -1.00 -14.23 13.52
CA VAL A 97 -0.61 -13.93 12.14
C VAL A 97 0.56 -12.94 12.05
N LEU A 98 0.88 -12.23 13.14
CA LEU A 98 2.00 -11.30 13.16
C LEU A 98 3.33 -12.04 13.03
N GLY A 99 4.27 -11.45 12.33
CA GLY A 99 5.56 -12.05 12.06
C GLY A 99 5.56 -13.16 11.00
N ARG A 100 4.42 -13.42 10.34
CA ARG A 100 4.24 -14.57 9.48
C ARG A 100 3.92 -14.19 8.04
N LEU A 101 4.21 -15.12 7.13
CA LEU A 101 3.95 -15.01 5.69
C LEU A 101 2.89 -16.02 5.27
N PHE A 102 1.84 -15.54 4.57
CA PHE A 102 0.68 -16.34 4.18
C PHE A 102 0.43 -16.33 2.67
N ASN A 103 -0.22 -17.39 2.19
CA ASN A 103 -0.87 -17.41 0.87
C ASN A 103 -2.33 -16.89 0.96
N VAL A 104 -3.03 -16.89 -0.18
CA VAL A 104 -4.43 -16.45 -0.29
C VAL A 104 -5.40 -17.23 0.62
N LEU A 105 -5.10 -18.48 0.97
CA LEU A 105 -5.92 -19.35 1.83
C LEU A 105 -5.56 -19.19 3.32
N GLY A 106 -4.60 -18.31 3.64
CA GLY A 106 -4.10 -18.15 5.00
C GLY A 106 -3.27 -19.34 5.49
N GLU A 107 -2.60 -20.04 4.57
CA GLU A 107 -1.60 -21.06 4.90
C GLU A 107 -0.22 -20.42 5.00
N CYS A 108 0.57 -20.82 6.01
CA CYS A 108 1.91 -20.30 6.21
C CYS A 108 2.86 -20.71 5.09
N MET A 109 3.61 -19.74 4.54
CA MET A 109 4.61 -19.94 3.48
C MET A 109 6.05 -19.76 3.96
N ASP A 110 6.25 -19.31 5.19
CA ASP A 110 7.54 -18.96 5.78
C ASP A 110 8.37 -20.17 6.27
N GLY A 111 7.87 -21.39 6.09
CA GLY A 111 8.52 -22.60 6.59
C GLY A 111 8.50 -22.76 8.12
N GLY A 112 7.85 -21.83 8.83
CA GLY A 112 7.70 -21.87 10.27
C GLY A 112 6.72 -22.94 10.77
N LYS A 113 6.52 -22.99 12.08
CA LYS A 113 5.55 -23.90 12.70
C LYS A 113 4.13 -23.58 12.22
N PRO A 114 3.27 -24.58 12.02
CA PRO A 114 1.85 -24.36 11.76
C PRO A 114 1.22 -23.49 12.85
N LEU A 115 0.21 -22.70 12.48
CA LEU A 115 -0.56 -21.96 13.47
C LEU A 115 -1.29 -22.90 14.44
N PRO A 116 -1.54 -22.46 15.68
CA PRO A 116 -2.37 -23.19 16.62
C PRO A 116 -3.73 -23.57 16.02
N ALA A 117 -4.23 -24.76 16.33
CA ALA A 117 -5.50 -25.25 15.77
C ALA A 117 -6.72 -24.40 16.20
N GLU A 118 -6.62 -23.73 17.36
CA GLU A 118 -7.61 -22.82 17.93
C GLU A 118 -7.56 -21.41 17.34
N THR A 119 -6.64 -21.12 16.42
CA THR A 119 -6.54 -19.78 15.79
C THR A 119 -7.87 -19.41 15.12
N GLU A 120 -8.44 -18.26 15.52
CA GLU A 120 -9.68 -17.77 14.92
C GLU A 120 -9.51 -17.58 13.41
N ARG A 121 -10.56 -17.95 12.67
CA ARG A 121 -10.60 -17.77 11.22
C ARG A 121 -11.84 -16.98 10.86
N ARG A 122 -11.69 -16.03 9.93
CA ARG A 122 -12.78 -15.19 9.42
C ARG A 122 -12.89 -15.34 7.91
N SER A 123 -14.14 -15.24 7.41
CA SER A 123 -14.41 -15.20 5.99
C SER A 123 -13.77 -13.95 5.36
N ILE A 124 -13.16 -14.12 4.19
CA ILE A 124 -12.66 -12.98 3.39
C ILE A 124 -13.79 -12.11 2.84
N TYR A 125 -15.02 -12.61 2.83
CA TYR A 125 -16.22 -11.90 2.41
C TYR A 125 -16.97 -11.33 3.61
N ARG A 126 -16.70 -10.06 3.87
CA ARG A 126 -17.39 -9.30 4.92
C ARG A 126 -18.00 -8.05 4.30
N PRO A 127 -19.17 -7.60 4.79
CA PRO A 127 -19.71 -6.31 4.38
C PRO A 127 -18.80 -5.18 4.86
N ALA A 128 -18.85 -4.06 4.16
CA ALA A 128 -18.25 -2.82 4.62
C ALA A 128 -18.87 -2.39 5.97
N PRO A 129 -18.13 -1.67 6.81
CA PRO A 129 -18.68 -1.14 8.06
C PRO A 129 -19.95 -0.30 7.79
N PRO A 130 -21.02 -0.48 8.59
CA PRO A 130 -22.24 0.30 8.44
C PRO A 130 -21.96 1.79 8.73
N TYR A 131 -22.74 2.68 8.13
CA TYR A 131 -22.57 4.13 8.31
C TYR A 131 -22.56 4.59 9.77
N ALA A 132 -23.33 3.93 10.63
CA ALA A 132 -23.39 4.26 12.06
C ALA A 132 -22.08 3.98 12.83
N GLU A 133 -21.22 3.13 12.30
CA GLU A 133 -19.93 2.75 12.89
C GLU A 133 -18.76 3.49 12.26
N ARG A 134 -18.93 4.03 11.04
CA ARG A 134 -17.91 4.81 10.36
C ARG A 134 -17.67 6.12 11.10
N GLN A 135 -16.42 6.48 11.21
CA GLN A 135 -16.00 7.82 11.62
C GLN A 135 -15.38 8.53 10.43
N THR A 136 -15.83 9.76 10.18
CA THR A 136 -15.08 10.68 9.34
C THR A 136 -13.96 11.23 10.20
N THR A 137 -12.75 10.76 10.01
CA THR A 137 -11.58 11.26 10.73
C THR A 137 -10.97 12.38 9.93
N GLU A 138 -10.92 13.56 10.52
CA GLU A 138 -10.14 14.71 10.09
C GLU A 138 -8.74 14.69 10.73
N GLU A 139 -8.32 13.52 11.27
CA GLU A 139 -7.01 13.33 11.85
C GLU A 139 -5.98 12.95 10.77
N ILE A 140 -4.84 13.61 10.82
CA ILE A 140 -3.68 13.30 10.00
C ILE A 140 -2.96 12.09 10.60
N LEU A 141 -2.58 11.14 9.73
CA LEU A 141 -1.63 10.10 10.08
C LEU A 141 -0.23 10.67 9.90
N GLU A 142 0.40 11.04 11.00
CA GLU A 142 1.78 11.54 10.99
C GLU A 142 2.74 10.43 10.58
N THR A 143 3.40 10.62 9.45
CA THR A 143 4.31 9.60 8.89
C THR A 143 5.74 9.78 9.32
N GLY A 144 6.11 10.97 9.82
CA GLY A 144 7.49 11.36 10.13
C GLY A 144 8.34 11.61 8.89
N ILE A 145 7.73 11.67 7.71
CA ILE A 145 8.39 11.93 6.43
C ILE A 145 7.99 13.32 5.95
N LYS A 146 8.93 14.27 5.99
CA LYS A 146 8.70 15.70 5.77
C LYS A 146 7.87 16.02 4.55
N VAL A 147 8.21 15.44 3.39
CA VAL A 147 7.54 15.76 2.13
C VAL A 147 6.09 15.28 2.12
N ILE A 148 5.79 14.15 2.75
CA ILE A 148 4.44 13.62 2.85
C ILE A 148 3.64 14.46 3.83
N ASP A 149 4.13 14.60 5.05
CA ASP A 149 3.42 15.26 6.13
C ASP A 149 3.14 16.73 5.82
N LEU A 150 4.04 17.41 5.08
CA LEU A 150 3.85 18.81 4.69
C LEU A 150 2.90 19.01 3.53
N LEU A 151 3.11 18.28 2.41
CA LEU A 151 2.51 18.60 1.10
C LEU A 151 1.38 17.66 0.69
N ALA A 152 1.39 16.42 1.20
CA ALA A 152 0.37 15.42 0.90
C ALA A 152 0.03 14.60 2.15
N PRO A 153 -0.44 15.25 3.24
CA PRO A 153 -0.69 14.58 4.51
C PRO A 153 -1.72 13.46 4.37
N TYR A 154 -1.44 12.31 4.98
CA TYR A 154 -2.29 11.15 4.93
C TYR A 154 -3.44 11.25 5.94
N ALA A 155 -4.64 10.90 5.49
CA ALA A 155 -5.78 10.78 6.40
C ALA A 155 -5.70 9.46 7.18
N LYS A 156 -5.94 9.49 8.46
CA LYS A 156 -6.12 8.28 9.27
C LYS A 156 -7.39 7.55 8.84
N GLY A 157 -7.25 6.28 8.43
CA GLY A 157 -8.34 5.53 7.82
C GLY A 157 -8.64 5.91 6.37
N GLY A 158 -7.77 6.71 5.76
CA GLY A 158 -7.84 7.10 4.35
C GLY A 158 -7.21 6.09 3.41
N LYS A 159 -7.35 6.38 2.13
CA LYS A 159 -6.82 5.58 1.01
C LYS A 159 -5.80 6.39 0.24
N ILE A 160 -4.58 5.94 0.24
CA ILE A 160 -3.45 6.63 -0.36
C ILE A 160 -2.98 5.86 -1.59
N GLY A 161 -2.92 6.55 -2.73
CA GLY A 161 -2.31 6.02 -3.95
C GLY A 161 -0.83 6.35 -4.02
N LEU A 162 0.01 5.34 -4.17
CA LEU A 162 1.45 5.49 -4.36
C LEU A 162 1.80 5.19 -5.82
N PHE A 163 2.17 6.24 -6.54
CA PHE A 163 2.54 6.18 -7.96
C PHE A 163 4.04 6.23 -8.12
N GLY A 164 4.55 5.55 -9.12
CA GLY A 164 5.97 5.62 -9.47
C GLY A 164 6.44 4.45 -10.31
N GLY A 165 7.39 4.71 -11.18
CA GLY A 165 8.06 3.71 -11.99
C GLY A 165 8.93 2.76 -11.18
N ALA A 166 9.62 1.86 -11.88
CA ALA A 166 10.60 0.98 -11.24
C ALA A 166 11.85 1.78 -10.80
N GLY A 167 12.42 1.42 -9.64
CA GLY A 167 13.70 1.96 -9.18
C GLY A 167 13.65 3.35 -8.53
N VAL A 168 12.47 3.87 -8.22
CA VAL A 168 12.30 5.20 -7.55
C VAL A 168 12.24 5.12 -6.02
N GLY A 169 12.48 3.94 -5.44
CA GLY A 169 12.48 3.75 -3.98
C GLY A 169 11.13 3.46 -3.35
N LYS A 170 10.13 2.99 -4.13
CA LYS A 170 8.79 2.65 -3.63
C LYS A 170 8.84 1.70 -2.43
N THR A 171 9.54 0.57 -2.56
CA THR A 171 9.65 -0.45 -1.51
C THR A 171 10.29 0.11 -0.24
N VAL A 172 11.33 0.93 -0.39
CA VAL A 172 12.02 1.57 0.75
C VAL A 172 11.10 2.54 1.48
N LEU A 173 10.29 3.31 0.73
CA LEU A 173 9.29 4.21 1.32
C LEU A 173 8.21 3.42 2.10
N ILE A 174 7.72 2.32 1.53
CA ILE A 174 6.75 1.44 2.20
C ILE A 174 7.33 0.87 3.50
N GLN A 175 8.57 0.41 3.46
CA GLN A 175 9.25 -0.12 4.64
C GLN A 175 9.45 0.94 5.73
N GLU A 176 9.80 2.16 5.36
CA GLU A 176 9.95 3.27 6.31
C GLU A 176 8.61 3.63 6.96
N LEU A 177 7.52 3.65 6.18
CA LEU A 177 6.17 3.85 6.72
C LEU A 177 5.80 2.74 7.72
N ILE A 178 6.09 1.48 7.41
CA ILE A 178 5.87 0.35 8.33
C ILE A 178 6.70 0.54 9.60
N HIS A 179 7.97 0.91 9.45
CA HIS A 179 8.88 1.14 10.56
C HIS A 179 8.35 2.24 11.49
N ASN A 180 7.98 3.39 10.93
CA ASN A 180 7.51 4.54 11.68
C ASN A 180 6.19 4.26 12.41
N ILE A 181 5.24 3.59 11.75
CA ILE A 181 3.97 3.19 12.40
C ILE A 181 4.21 2.18 13.52
N ALA A 182 5.13 1.24 13.33
CA ALA A 182 5.43 0.24 14.35
C ALA A 182 6.16 0.83 15.57
N THR A 183 7.08 1.77 15.34
CA THR A 183 7.92 2.34 16.42
C THR A 183 7.23 3.48 17.14
N GLU A 184 6.70 4.46 16.40
CA GLU A 184 6.17 5.70 16.97
C GLU A 184 4.70 5.59 17.38
N HIS A 185 3.87 4.91 16.59
CA HIS A 185 2.43 4.81 16.84
C HIS A 185 2.01 3.49 17.51
N GLY A 186 2.92 2.50 17.61
CA GLY A 186 2.60 1.20 18.19
C GLY A 186 1.50 0.44 17.41
N GLY A 187 1.25 0.84 16.16
CA GLY A 187 0.28 0.24 15.25
C GLY A 187 0.75 -1.07 14.66
N TYR A 188 -0.17 -1.75 13.98
CA TYR A 188 0.12 -2.96 13.21
C TYR A 188 0.09 -2.69 11.73
N SER A 189 0.84 -3.48 10.97
CA SER A 189 0.86 -3.39 9.51
C SER A 189 0.47 -4.72 8.89
N VAL A 190 -0.24 -4.64 7.78
CA VAL A 190 -0.52 -5.80 6.93
C VAL A 190 -0.05 -5.49 5.53
N PHE A 191 0.90 -6.24 5.01
CA PHE A 191 1.37 -6.08 3.64
C PHE A 191 0.76 -7.15 2.75
N THR A 192 0.17 -6.72 1.65
CA THR A 192 -0.51 -7.59 0.69
C THR A 192 0.14 -7.47 -0.68
N GLY A 193 0.93 -8.46 -1.06
CA GLY A 193 1.54 -8.56 -2.38
C GLY A 193 0.59 -9.16 -3.39
N VAL A 194 0.07 -8.36 -4.31
CA VAL A 194 -0.89 -8.77 -5.33
C VAL A 194 -0.21 -8.88 -6.69
N GLY A 195 0.08 -10.09 -7.14
CA GLY A 195 0.76 -10.33 -8.40
C GLY A 195 2.22 -9.87 -8.42
N GLU A 196 2.87 -9.84 -7.26
CA GLU A 196 4.26 -9.46 -7.14
C GLU A 196 5.23 -10.60 -7.46
N ARG A 197 6.47 -10.24 -7.75
CA ARG A 197 7.53 -11.22 -8.02
C ARG A 197 7.94 -11.91 -6.73
N SER A 198 8.12 -13.22 -6.79
CA SER A 198 8.57 -14.02 -5.63
C SER A 198 9.86 -13.51 -5.00
N ARG A 199 10.78 -12.97 -5.82
CA ARG A 199 12.04 -12.39 -5.33
C ARG A 199 11.79 -11.14 -4.50
N GLU A 200 10.97 -10.21 -5.00
CA GLU A 200 10.66 -8.96 -4.30
C GLU A 200 9.95 -9.22 -2.97
N GLY A 201 9.04 -10.21 -2.95
CA GLY A 201 8.40 -10.64 -1.71
C GLY A 201 9.36 -11.26 -0.69
N ASN A 202 10.35 -12.05 -1.16
CA ASN A 202 11.36 -12.64 -0.28
C ASN A 202 12.36 -11.59 0.23
N ASP A 203 12.75 -10.64 -0.63
CA ASP A 203 13.64 -9.55 -0.25
C ASP A 203 12.95 -8.70 0.84
N LEU A 204 11.68 -8.32 0.64
CA LEU A 204 10.88 -7.58 1.61
C LEU A 204 10.77 -8.32 2.96
N TRP A 205 10.47 -9.63 2.93
CA TRP A 205 10.38 -10.44 4.15
C TRP A 205 11.70 -10.49 4.91
N THR A 206 12.83 -10.63 4.20
CA THR A 206 14.18 -10.65 4.78
C THR A 206 14.55 -9.30 5.37
N GLU A 207 14.24 -8.21 4.66
CA GLU A 207 14.53 -6.85 5.10
C GLU A 207 13.70 -6.47 6.34
N MET A 208 12.41 -6.84 6.39
CA MET A 208 11.58 -6.63 7.59
C MET A 208 12.10 -7.39 8.81
N HIS A 209 12.60 -8.61 8.62
CA HIS A 209 13.26 -9.36 9.70
C HIS A 209 14.50 -8.64 10.20
N SER A 210 15.35 -8.19 9.28
CA SER A 210 16.59 -7.51 9.63
C SER A 210 16.37 -6.11 10.23
N GLY A 211 15.25 -5.46 9.88
CA GLY A 211 14.82 -4.17 10.42
C GLY A 211 14.08 -4.25 11.76
N GLY A 212 13.73 -5.47 12.22
CA GLY A 212 13.06 -5.67 13.51
C GLY A 212 11.59 -5.25 13.56
N VAL A 213 10.95 -5.00 12.40
CA VAL A 213 9.54 -4.56 12.31
C VAL A 213 8.58 -5.72 11.99
N ILE A 214 9.11 -6.89 11.70
CA ILE A 214 8.32 -8.06 11.30
C ILE A 214 7.32 -8.48 12.39
N ASP A 215 7.67 -8.37 13.66
CA ASP A 215 6.84 -8.82 14.79
C ASP A 215 5.51 -8.05 14.92
N LYS A 216 5.40 -6.89 14.26
CA LYS A 216 4.17 -6.08 14.19
C LYS A 216 3.53 -6.10 12.79
N THR A 217 4.01 -6.95 11.90
CA THR A 217 3.58 -7.00 10.52
C THR A 217 3.10 -8.40 10.14
N ALA A 218 1.96 -8.51 9.44
CA ALA A 218 1.53 -9.72 8.77
C ALA A 218 1.74 -9.57 7.25
N LEU A 219 2.24 -10.61 6.59
CA LEU A 219 2.51 -10.62 5.16
C LEU A 219 1.59 -11.61 4.44
N VAL A 220 0.97 -11.18 3.36
CA VAL A 220 0.11 -12.04 2.52
C VAL A 220 0.52 -11.87 1.06
N PHE A 221 0.90 -12.97 0.39
CA PHE A 221 1.34 -12.90 -0.99
C PHE A 221 0.52 -13.77 -1.92
N GLY A 222 0.14 -13.20 -3.07
CA GLY A 222 -0.31 -13.88 -4.27
C GLY A 222 0.67 -13.54 -5.38
N GLN A 223 1.51 -14.50 -5.77
CA GLN A 223 2.63 -14.27 -6.69
C GLN A 223 2.16 -14.04 -8.14
N MET A 224 3.01 -13.44 -8.96
CA MET A 224 2.71 -13.11 -10.36
C MET A 224 2.37 -14.35 -11.21
N ASN A 225 2.99 -15.49 -10.92
CA ASN A 225 2.78 -16.77 -11.63
C ASN A 225 1.58 -17.57 -11.14
N GLU A 226 0.90 -17.12 -10.09
CA GLU A 226 -0.27 -17.82 -9.55
C GLU A 226 -1.53 -17.53 -10.38
N ALA A 227 -2.52 -18.41 -10.22
CA ALA A 227 -3.80 -18.30 -10.93
C ALA A 227 -4.49 -16.95 -10.70
N PRO A 228 -5.26 -16.43 -11.66
CA PRO A 228 -5.98 -15.15 -11.51
C PRO A 228 -6.86 -15.12 -10.25
N GLY A 229 -7.49 -16.25 -9.89
CA GLY A 229 -8.30 -16.36 -8.67
C GLY A 229 -7.53 -16.00 -7.40
N VAL A 230 -6.24 -16.36 -7.31
CA VAL A 230 -5.37 -15.99 -6.19
C VAL A 230 -5.17 -14.48 -6.14
N ARG A 231 -4.78 -13.87 -7.27
CA ARG A 231 -4.53 -12.42 -7.37
C ARG A 231 -5.78 -11.59 -7.09
N MET A 232 -6.98 -12.12 -7.40
CA MET A 232 -8.27 -11.48 -7.09
C MET A 232 -8.65 -11.56 -5.61
N ARG A 233 -8.09 -12.50 -4.84
CA ARG A 233 -8.55 -12.75 -3.46
C ARG A 233 -7.52 -12.40 -2.39
N VAL A 234 -6.24 -12.36 -2.75
CA VAL A 234 -5.16 -12.08 -1.79
C VAL A 234 -5.33 -10.71 -1.10
N GLY A 235 -5.81 -9.68 -1.82
CA GLY A 235 -6.15 -8.38 -1.23
C GLY A 235 -7.23 -8.48 -0.14
N LEU A 236 -8.25 -9.30 -0.37
CA LEU A 236 -9.32 -9.55 0.61
C LEU A 236 -8.80 -10.32 1.83
N THR A 237 -7.83 -11.22 1.64
CA THR A 237 -7.18 -11.95 2.74
C THR A 237 -6.46 -10.99 3.67
N GLY A 238 -5.59 -10.13 3.14
CA GLY A 238 -4.88 -9.14 3.95
C GLY A 238 -5.82 -8.15 4.62
N LEU A 239 -6.80 -7.65 3.89
CA LEU A 239 -7.80 -6.74 4.45
C LEU A 239 -8.59 -7.39 5.60
N THR A 240 -8.91 -8.69 5.52
CA THR A 240 -9.61 -9.40 6.61
C THR A 240 -8.73 -9.50 7.87
N MET A 241 -7.41 -9.66 7.73
CA MET A 241 -6.48 -9.62 8.85
C MET A 241 -6.39 -8.22 9.46
N ALA A 242 -6.33 -7.19 8.61
CA ALA A 242 -6.30 -5.78 9.04
C ALA A 242 -7.59 -5.39 9.78
N GLU A 243 -8.75 -5.80 9.27
CA GLU A 243 -10.04 -5.55 9.92
C GLU A 243 -10.14 -6.17 11.31
N TYR A 244 -9.53 -7.33 11.53
CA TYR A 244 -9.51 -7.95 12.86
C TYR A 244 -8.80 -7.04 13.88
N PHE A 245 -7.64 -6.53 13.50
CA PHE A 245 -6.87 -5.66 14.39
C PHE A 245 -7.61 -4.34 14.66
N ARG A 246 -8.31 -3.77 13.66
CA ARG A 246 -9.18 -2.60 13.84
C ARG A 246 -10.34 -2.90 14.78
N ASP A 247 -11.11 -3.97 14.50
CA ASP A 247 -12.42 -4.22 15.12
C ASP A 247 -12.31 -4.86 16.51
N VAL A 248 -11.29 -5.71 16.74
CA VAL A 248 -11.13 -6.51 17.97
C VAL A 248 -9.95 -6.04 18.81
N SER A 249 -8.82 -5.76 18.19
CA SER A 249 -7.65 -5.28 18.93
C SER A 249 -7.66 -3.77 19.16
N HIS A 250 -8.63 -3.06 18.56
CA HIS A 250 -8.79 -1.59 18.66
C HIS A 250 -7.49 -0.85 18.31
N LYS A 251 -6.87 -1.25 17.21
CA LYS A 251 -5.61 -0.68 16.74
C LYS A 251 -5.79 0.08 15.44
N ASP A 252 -4.92 1.04 15.25
CA ASP A 252 -4.72 1.66 13.95
C ASP A 252 -3.82 0.75 13.12
N VAL A 253 -4.28 0.41 11.94
CA VAL A 253 -3.65 -0.58 11.06
C VAL A 253 -3.28 0.07 9.74
N LEU A 254 -2.05 -0.14 9.31
CA LEU A 254 -1.59 0.25 7.99
C LEU A 254 -1.67 -0.96 7.04
N LEU A 255 -2.51 -0.85 6.01
CA LEU A 255 -2.69 -1.89 5.00
C LEU A 255 -1.97 -1.48 3.71
N PHE A 256 -0.96 -2.23 3.33
CA PHE A 256 -0.30 -2.07 2.03
C PHE A 256 -0.87 -3.04 1.00
N ILE A 257 -1.15 -2.53 -0.20
CA ILE A 257 -1.58 -3.33 -1.34
C ILE A 257 -0.64 -3.04 -2.51
N ASP A 258 0.24 -3.97 -2.82
CA ASP A 258 1.17 -3.87 -3.93
C ASP A 258 0.99 -5.06 -4.89
N ASN A 259 0.36 -4.89 -6.01
CA ASN A 259 -0.13 -3.73 -6.70
C ASN A 259 -1.64 -3.87 -6.99
N ILE A 260 -2.43 -2.84 -6.69
CA ILE A 260 -3.89 -2.90 -6.88
C ILE A 260 -4.29 -3.10 -8.36
N PHE A 261 -3.49 -2.64 -9.30
CA PHE A 261 -3.72 -2.88 -10.73
C PHE A 261 -3.73 -4.39 -11.07
N ARG A 262 -2.94 -5.21 -10.38
CA ARG A 262 -2.91 -6.67 -10.59
C ARG A 262 -4.20 -7.36 -10.14
N PHE A 263 -4.85 -6.83 -9.12
CA PHE A 263 -6.19 -7.24 -8.70
C PHE A 263 -7.19 -7.01 -9.83
N ILE A 264 -7.20 -5.82 -10.43
CA ILE A 264 -8.07 -5.46 -11.56
C ILE A 264 -7.77 -6.34 -12.78
N GLN A 265 -6.50 -6.50 -13.13
CA GLN A 265 -6.06 -7.33 -14.25
C GLN A 265 -6.53 -8.78 -14.10
N ALA A 266 -6.39 -9.38 -12.92
CA ALA A 266 -6.86 -10.72 -12.65
C ALA A 266 -8.39 -10.83 -12.80
N GLY A 267 -9.14 -9.81 -12.42
CA GLY A 267 -10.58 -9.71 -12.66
C GLY A 267 -10.93 -9.75 -14.14
N SER A 268 -10.20 -9.01 -14.98
CA SER A 268 -10.43 -9.01 -16.44
C SER A 268 -10.08 -10.35 -17.09
N GLU A 269 -8.99 -11.00 -16.67
CA GLU A 269 -8.59 -12.33 -17.14
C GLU A 269 -9.69 -13.39 -16.91
N VAL A 270 -10.33 -13.35 -15.73
CA VAL A 270 -11.39 -14.31 -15.38
C VAL A 270 -12.72 -13.96 -16.00
N SER A 271 -13.04 -12.67 -16.15
CA SER A 271 -14.35 -12.18 -16.60
C SER A 271 -14.77 -12.77 -17.95
N THR A 272 -13.84 -12.81 -18.92
CA THR A 272 -14.08 -13.38 -20.25
C THR A 272 -14.36 -14.88 -20.17
N LEU A 273 -13.62 -15.61 -19.32
CA LEU A 273 -13.80 -17.04 -19.10
C LEU A 273 -15.12 -17.38 -18.40
N LEU A 274 -15.65 -16.44 -17.59
CA LEU A 274 -16.98 -16.54 -16.99
C LEU A 274 -18.11 -16.25 -17.99
N GLY A 275 -17.78 -15.85 -19.24
CA GLY A 275 -18.76 -15.53 -20.27
C GLY A 275 -19.35 -14.14 -20.16
N ARG A 276 -18.70 -13.21 -19.48
CA ARG A 276 -19.11 -11.79 -19.40
C ARG A 276 -18.54 -11.04 -20.60
N MET A 277 -19.34 -10.17 -21.20
CA MET A 277 -18.85 -9.28 -22.26
C MET A 277 -17.88 -8.24 -21.67
N PRO A 278 -16.70 -8.04 -22.28
CA PRO A 278 -15.76 -7.03 -21.81
C PRO A 278 -16.35 -5.62 -21.99
N SER A 279 -15.98 -4.72 -21.11
CA SER A 279 -16.25 -3.30 -21.20
C SER A 279 -15.12 -2.56 -21.95
N ALA A 280 -15.03 -1.24 -21.81
CA ALA A 280 -14.01 -0.44 -22.48
C ALA A 280 -12.59 -0.97 -22.20
N VAL A 281 -11.73 -0.95 -23.23
CA VAL A 281 -10.32 -1.39 -23.19
C VAL A 281 -10.14 -2.86 -22.75
N GLY A 282 -11.22 -3.67 -22.75
CA GLY A 282 -11.16 -5.09 -22.39
C GLY A 282 -11.32 -5.41 -20.89
N TYR A 283 -11.60 -4.43 -20.06
CA TYR A 283 -11.85 -4.64 -18.64
C TYR A 283 -13.19 -5.34 -18.37
N GLN A 284 -13.32 -5.92 -17.17
CA GLN A 284 -14.56 -6.52 -16.70
C GLN A 284 -15.66 -5.44 -16.54
N PRO A 285 -16.94 -5.78 -16.85
CA PRO A 285 -18.06 -4.85 -16.66
C PRO A 285 -18.34 -4.56 -15.18
N THR A 286 -17.80 -5.37 -14.27
CA THR A 286 -17.93 -5.25 -12.82
C THR A 286 -16.77 -4.51 -12.15
N LEU A 287 -15.88 -3.86 -12.92
CA LEU A 287 -14.66 -3.21 -12.43
C LEU A 287 -14.91 -2.33 -11.21
N SER A 288 -15.83 -1.38 -11.32
CA SER A 288 -16.14 -0.44 -10.22
C SER A 288 -16.73 -1.14 -9.00
N ASN A 289 -17.54 -2.19 -9.21
CA ASN A 289 -18.13 -2.95 -8.11
C ASN A 289 -17.08 -3.80 -7.40
N ASP A 290 -16.23 -4.49 -8.16
CA ASP A 290 -15.18 -5.37 -7.61
C ASP A 290 -14.18 -4.57 -6.78
N LEU A 291 -13.78 -3.38 -7.28
CA LEU A 291 -12.90 -2.46 -6.56
C LEU A 291 -13.61 -1.84 -5.36
N GLY A 292 -14.85 -1.37 -5.54
CA GLY A 292 -15.65 -0.78 -4.48
C GLY A 292 -15.90 -1.75 -3.32
N GLU A 293 -16.13 -3.05 -3.57
CA GLU A 293 -16.25 -4.05 -2.49
C GLU A 293 -14.99 -4.15 -1.60
N LEU A 294 -13.81 -3.92 -2.17
CA LEU A 294 -12.55 -3.88 -1.42
C LEU A 294 -12.40 -2.53 -0.70
N GLU A 295 -12.53 -1.43 -1.45
CA GLU A 295 -12.23 -0.08 -0.98
C GLU A 295 -13.18 0.40 0.13
N GLU A 296 -14.46 0.07 0.05
CA GLU A 296 -15.45 0.46 1.05
C GLU A 296 -15.28 -0.21 2.43
N ARG A 297 -14.49 -1.28 2.51
CA ARG A 297 -14.12 -1.94 3.77
C ARG A 297 -12.96 -1.23 4.47
N ILE A 298 -12.16 -0.49 3.70
CA ILE A 298 -11.04 0.31 4.20
C ILE A 298 -11.63 1.62 4.75
N ALA A 299 -11.70 1.71 6.07
CA ALA A 299 -12.34 2.85 6.73
C ALA A 299 -11.93 2.95 8.20
N SER A 300 -12.05 4.16 8.75
CA SER A 300 -12.08 4.39 10.19
C SER A 300 -13.43 4.02 10.79
N THR A 301 -13.37 3.41 11.95
CA THR A 301 -14.53 3.08 12.78
C THR A 301 -14.31 3.58 14.20
N LYS A 302 -15.33 3.50 15.04
CA LYS A 302 -15.23 3.84 16.48
C LYS A 302 -14.21 2.99 17.25
N ASN A 303 -13.81 1.85 16.69
CA ASN A 303 -12.90 0.90 17.33
C ASN A 303 -11.44 1.07 16.91
N GLY A 304 -11.18 1.70 15.78
CA GLY A 304 -9.85 1.89 15.21
C GLY A 304 -9.93 2.22 13.73
N SER A 305 -8.78 2.30 13.08
CA SER A 305 -8.70 2.67 11.67
C SER A 305 -7.95 1.62 10.83
N VAL A 306 -8.31 1.51 9.57
CA VAL A 306 -7.49 0.87 8.54
C VAL A 306 -7.13 1.94 7.52
N THR A 307 -5.88 2.36 7.49
CA THR A 307 -5.34 3.27 6.48
C THR A 307 -4.67 2.43 5.39
N SER A 308 -4.99 2.65 4.13
CA SER A 308 -4.35 1.90 3.05
C SER A 308 -3.37 2.74 2.25
N VAL A 309 -2.22 2.13 1.95
CA VAL A 309 -1.27 2.64 0.96
C VAL A 309 -1.22 1.65 -0.20
N GLN A 310 -1.68 2.09 -1.34
CA GLN A 310 -1.88 1.24 -2.51
C GLN A 310 -0.90 1.63 -3.61
N ALA A 311 -0.01 0.71 -3.97
CA ALA A 311 0.81 0.91 -5.14
C ALA A 311 -0.04 0.77 -6.40
N ILE A 312 0.03 1.78 -7.26
CA ILE A 312 -0.77 1.85 -8.48
C ILE A 312 0.18 1.88 -9.69
N TYR A 313 -0.03 0.93 -10.58
CA TYR A 313 0.62 0.93 -11.89
C TYR A 313 -0.31 1.58 -12.91
N VAL A 314 0.22 2.54 -13.65
CA VAL A 314 -0.50 3.22 -14.72
C VAL A 314 0.00 2.68 -16.05
N PRO A 315 -0.83 1.91 -16.80
CA PRO A 315 -0.43 1.39 -18.11
C PRO A 315 -0.11 2.53 -19.10
N ALA A 316 1.07 2.47 -19.72
CA ALA A 316 1.53 3.46 -20.70
C ALA A 316 1.52 4.92 -20.19
N ASP A 317 1.56 5.12 -18.89
CA ASP A 317 1.43 6.42 -18.22
C ASP A 317 0.12 7.16 -18.57
N ASP A 318 -0.92 6.40 -18.97
CA ASP A 318 -2.24 6.94 -19.33
C ASP A 318 -3.19 6.93 -18.12
N LEU A 319 -3.37 8.09 -17.51
CA LEU A 319 -4.27 8.29 -16.38
C LEU A 319 -5.75 8.19 -16.76
N THR A 320 -6.08 8.19 -18.05
CA THR A 320 -7.46 8.07 -18.55
C THR A 320 -7.89 6.60 -18.72
N ASP A 321 -6.98 5.65 -18.59
CA ASP A 321 -7.30 4.23 -18.58
C ASP A 321 -8.33 3.91 -17.48
N PRO A 322 -9.37 3.10 -17.75
CA PRO A 322 -10.43 2.81 -16.78
C PRO A 322 -9.96 2.28 -15.42
N ALA A 323 -8.86 1.54 -15.36
CA ALA A 323 -8.37 0.96 -14.12
C ALA A 323 -7.78 2.03 -13.18
N PRO A 324 -6.78 2.84 -13.58
CA PRO A 324 -6.33 3.98 -12.78
C PRO A 324 -7.47 4.95 -12.47
N ALA A 325 -8.26 5.36 -13.47
CA ALA A 325 -9.35 6.33 -13.29
C ALA A 325 -10.37 5.89 -12.22
N THR A 326 -10.75 4.60 -12.21
CA THR A 326 -11.64 4.06 -11.17
C THR A 326 -10.95 4.04 -9.81
N THR A 327 -9.67 3.67 -9.75
CA THR A 327 -8.91 3.64 -8.49
C THR A 327 -8.76 5.05 -7.91
N PHE A 328 -8.44 6.05 -8.74
CA PHE A 328 -8.32 7.45 -8.30
C PHE A 328 -9.58 8.00 -7.64
N SER A 329 -10.77 7.57 -8.09
CA SER A 329 -12.03 8.03 -7.51
C SER A 329 -12.23 7.62 -6.04
N HIS A 330 -11.47 6.64 -5.56
CA HIS A 330 -11.52 6.16 -4.18
C HIS A 330 -10.43 6.76 -3.28
N LEU A 331 -9.42 7.43 -3.85
CA LEU A 331 -8.27 7.91 -3.09
C LEU A 331 -8.54 9.23 -2.37
N ASP A 332 -7.97 9.35 -1.17
CA ASP A 332 -7.97 10.58 -0.37
C ASP A 332 -6.67 11.37 -0.56
N ALA A 333 -5.56 10.68 -0.83
CA ALA A 333 -4.28 11.29 -1.13
C ALA A 333 -3.53 10.52 -2.22
N THR A 334 -2.68 11.24 -2.96
CA THR A 334 -1.78 10.69 -3.98
C THR A 334 -0.35 11.10 -3.70
N THR A 335 0.56 10.13 -3.69
CA THR A 335 2.00 10.36 -3.58
C THR A 335 2.66 9.88 -4.87
N VAL A 336 3.27 10.79 -5.60
CA VAL A 336 3.92 10.52 -6.88
C VAL A 336 5.43 10.46 -6.69
N LEU A 337 6.03 9.32 -7.00
CA LEU A 337 7.48 9.13 -7.00
C LEU A 337 8.05 9.38 -8.39
N SER A 338 8.98 10.32 -8.49
CA SER A 338 9.57 10.80 -9.73
C SER A 338 10.98 10.25 -9.94
N ARG A 339 11.24 9.72 -11.15
CA ARG A 339 12.60 9.34 -11.53
C ARG A 339 13.53 10.54 -11.60
N ARG A 340 13.03 11.70 -12.03
CA ARG A 340 13.79 12.95 -12.09
C ARG A 340 14.31 13.35 -10.71
N VAL A 341 13.47 13.23 -9.67
CA VAL A 341 13.86 13.52 -8.28
C VAL A 341 14.89 12.49 -7.78
N ALA A 342 14.72 11.21 -8.11
CA ALA A 342 15.67 10.16 -7.77
C ALA A 342 17.05 10.36 -8.44
N GLU A 343 17.07 10.81 -9.69
CA GLU A 343 18.30 11.13 -10.42
C GLU A 343 19.08 12.33 -9.82
N MET A 344 18.39 13.24 -9.15
CA MET A 344 19.02 14.30 -8.36
C MET A 344 19.58 13.82 -7.01
N GLY A 345 19.40 12.53 -6.68
CA GLY A 345 19.82 11.95 -5.41
C GLY A 345 18.94 12.32 -4.22
N ILE A 346 17.76 12.88 -4.46
CA ILE A 346 16.81 13.28 -3.41
C ILE A 346 15.92 12.08 -3.06
N TYR A 347 15.96 11.62 -1.82
CA TYR A 347 15.13 10.54 -1.30
C TYR A 347 14.44 10.97 0.01
N PRO A 348 13.13 10.65 0.19
CA PRO A 348 12.26 9.94 -0.76
C PRO A 348 12.05 10.73 -2.04
N ALA A 349 11.98 10.02 -3.18
CA ALA A 349 11.90 10.65 -4.49
C ALA A 349 10.47 11.14 -4.83
N VAL A 350 9.80 11.76 -3.88
CA VAL A 350 8.44 12.28 -4.02
C VAL A 350 8.46 13.57 -4.85
N GLU A 351 7.59 13.64 -5.87
CA GLU A 351 7.40 14.86 -6.66
C GLU A 351 6.42 15.78 -5.93
N PRO A 352 6.88 16.89 -5.38
CA PRO A 352 6.08 17.73 -4.49
C PRO A 352 4.90 18.44 -5.17
N LEU A 353 4.99 18.70 -6.48
CA LEU A 353 3.94 19.40 -7.23
C LEU A 353 2.88 18.49 -7.84
N GLU A 354 3.18 17.19 -7.95
CA GLU A 354 2.24 16.18 -8.48
C GLU A 354 1.55 15.37 -7.38
N SER A 355 2.08 15.46 -6.17
CA SER A 355 1.48 14.81 -4.99
C SER A 355 0.42 15.71 -4.38
N SER A 356 -0.69 15.12 -3.93
CA SER A 356 -1.83 15.87 -3.40
C SER A 356 -2.56 15.12 -2.30
N SER A 357 -3.25 15.85 -1.44
CA SER A 357 -4.13 15.28 -0.41
C SER A 357 -5.35 16.16 -0.20
N ARG A 358 -6.49 15.52 0.02
CA ARG A 358 -7.72 16.19 0.44
C ARG A 358 -7.63 16.75 1.87
N MET A 359 -6.65 16.27 2.65
CA MET A 359 -6.44 16.75 4.02
C MET A 359 -5.77 18.12 4.08
N LEU A 360 -5.14 18.57 2.99
CA LEU A 360 -4.45 19.85 2.95
C LEU A 360 -5.45 21.02 2.77
N GLU A 361 -6.26 21.23 3.79
CA GLU A 361 -7.24 22.30 3.92
C GLU A 361 -7.03 23.03 5.26
N PRO A 362 -7.20 24.39 5.31
CA PRO A 362 -6.92 25.16 6.53
C PRO A 362 -7.70 24.70 7.76
N GLU A 363 -8.93 24.22 7.55
CA GLU A 363 -9.84 23.75 8.60
C GLU A 363 -9.37 22.44 9.23
N ILE A 364 -8.57 21.64 8.51
CA ILE A 364 -8.07 20.32 8.94
C ILE A 364 -6.65 20.42 9.48
N VAL A 365 -5.72 20.96 8.65
CA VAL A 365 -4.29 21.01 9.00
C VAL A 365 -3.93 22.24 9.84
N GLY A 366 -4.81 23.23 9.92
CA GLY A 366 -4.54 24.52 10.56
C GLY A 366 -3.89 25.52 9.61
N GLU A 367 -4.09 26.82 9.93
CA GLU A 367 -3.68 27.92 9.06
C GLU A 367 -2.16 28.00 8.80
N GLU A 368 -1.36 27.68 9.81
CA GLU A 368 0.11 27.75 9.71
C GLU A 368 0.65 26.68 8.75
N HIS A 369 0.23 25.43 8.94
CA HIS A 369 0.63 24.33 8.06
C HIS A 369 0.23 24.62 6.62
N TYR A 370 -1.04 25.00 6.40
CA TYR A 370 -1.56 25.33 5.08
C TYR A 370 -0.78 26.46 4.41
N ARG A 371 -0.52 27.57 5.14
CA ARG A 371 0.28 28.69 4.65
C ARG A 371 1.67 28.26 4.19
N VAL A 372 2.36 27.47 5.03
CA VAL A 372 3.72 27.03 4.72
C VAL A 372 3.73 26.07 3.52
N ALA A 373 2.80 25.14 3.46
CA ALA A 373 2.67 24.19 2.33
C ALA A 373 2.41 24.93 1.01
N CYS A 374 1.44 25.83 0.97
CA CYS A 374 1.14 26.64 -0.22
C CYS A 374 2.36 27.48 -0.64
N ARG A 375 3.07 28.10 0.31
CA ARG A 375 4.24 28.90 -0.01
C ARG A 375 5.39 28.07 -0.58
N VAL A 376 5.59 26.86 -0.06
CA VAL A 376 6.55 25.88 -0.62
C VAL A 376 6.18 25.51 -2.05
N GLN A 377 4.91 25.21 -2.31
CA GLN A 377 4.42 24.88 -3.65
C GLN A 377 4.61 26.05 -4.62
N GLU A 378 4.23 27.27 -4.24
CA GLU A 378 4.43 28.47 -5.05
C GLU A 378 5.90 28.68 -5.45
N ILE A 379 6.82 28.55 -4.48
CA ILE A 379 8.25 28.71 -4.74
C ILE A 379 8.77 27.64 -5.72
N LEU A 380 8.34 26.38 -5.55
CA LEU A 380 8.74 25.28 -6.41
C LEU A 380 8.13 25.38 -7.82
N GLU A 381 6.88 25.82 -7.93
CA GLU A 381 6.21 26.02 -9.22
C GLU A 381 6.86 27.17 -10.00
N HIS A 382 7.09 28.31 -9.37
CA HIS A 382 7.79 29.41 -9.99
C HIS A 382 9.22 29.03 -10.41
N TYR A 383 9.92 28.26 -9.57
CA TYR A 383 11.23 27.72 -9.95
C TYR A 383 11.18 26.81 -11.19
N LYS A 384 10.13 25.99 -11.30
CA LYS A 384 9.93 25.13 -12.48
C LYS A 384 9.78 25.97 -13.75
N GLU A 385 9.03 27.07 -13.70
CA GLU A 385 8.89 28.00 -14.82
C GLU A 385 10.23 28.69 -15.18
N LEU A 386 11.02 29.05 -14.17
CA LEU A 386 12.32 29.70 -14.38
C LEU A 386 13.39 28.74 -14.91
N GLN A 387 13.26 27.42 -14.77
CA GLN A 387 14.25 26.45 -15.24
C GLN A 387 14.53 26.56 -16.74
N ASP A 388 13.49 26.75 -17.55
CA ASP A 388 13.63 26.89 -18.99
C ASP A 388 14.36 28.19 -19.35
N ILE A 389 14.07 29.26 -18.63
CA ILE A 389 14.73 30.56 -18.79
C ILE A 389 16.22 30.45 -18.41
N ILE A 390 16.52 29.81 -17.28
CA ILE A 390 17.88 29.58 -16.80
C ILE A 390 18.69 28.74 -17.79
N ALA A 391 18.08 27.72 -18.39
CA ALA A 391 18.72 26.85 -19.35
C ALA A 391 19.12 27.58 -20.65
N ILE A 392 18.36 28.60 -21.05
CA ILE A 392 18.59 29.37 -22.30
C ILE A 392 19.45 30.59 -22.06
N LEU A 393 19.15 31.39 -21.05
CA LEU A 393 19.73 32.70 -20.82
C LEU A 393 20.77 32.73 -19.68
N GLY A 394 20.79 31.72 -18.81
CA GLY A 394 21.63 31.71 -17.62
C GLY A 394 21.01 32.39 -16.40
N MET A 395 21.63 32.25 -15.25
CA MET A 395 21.18 32.81 -13.96
C MET A 395 21.33 34.33 -13.89
N ASP A 396 22.29 34.88 -14.64
CA ASP A 396 22.65 36.31 -14.52
C ASP A 396 21.56 37.26 -15.06
N GLU A 397 20.77 36.78 -16.02
CA GLU A 397 19.67 37.51 -16.64
C GLU A 397 18.39 37.56 -15.79
N LEU A 398 18.32 36.81 -14.71
CA LEU A 398 17.17 36.84 -13.81
C LEU A 398 17.14 38.10 -12.95
N SER A 399 15.95 38.50 -12.58
CA SER A 399 15.76 39.56 -11.57
C SER A 399 16.33 39.13 -10.20
N ASP A 400 16.61 40.08 -9.31
CA ASP A 400 17.10 39.74 -7.97
C ASP A 400 16.06 38.95 -7.16
N GLU A 401 14.77 39.16 -7.38
CA GLU A 401 13.67 38.45 -6.79
C GLU A 401 13.64 36.97 -7.28
N ASP A 402 13.77 36.75 -8.59
CA ASP A 402 13.84 35.43 -9.17
C ASP A 402 15.08 34.68 -8.71
N LYS A 403 16.23 35.36 -8.62
CA LYS A 403 17.45 34.77 -8.06
C LYS A 403 17.28 34.31 -6.63
N LEU A 404 16.53 35.06 -5.82
CA LEU A 404 16.21 34.66 -4.44
C LEU A 404 15.28 33.44 -4.43
N THR A 405 14.23 33.46 -5.26
CA THR A 405 13.30 32.34 -5.42
C THR A 405 14.02 31.06 -5.84
N VAL A 406 14.91 31.14 -6.82
CA VAL A 406 15.72 29.98 -7.26
C VAL A 406 16.59 29.44 -6.12
N ARG A 407 17.24 30.33 -5.34
CA ARG A 407 18.06 29.90 -4.19
C ARG A 407 17.23 29.20 -3.13
N ARG A 408 16.07 29.73 -2.76
CA ARG A 408 15.15 29.13 -1.79
C ARG A 408 14.57 27.81 -2.31
N ALA A 409 14.16 27.76 -3.59
CA ALA A 409 13.66 26.53 -4.20
C ALA A 409 14.68 25.39 -4.16
N ARG A 410 15.94 25.65 -4.47
CA ARG A 410 17.02 24.64 -4.38
C ARG A 410 17.25 24.16 -2.96
N LYS A 411 17.19 25.06 -1.96
CA LYS A 411 17.27 24.70 -0.54
C LYS A 411 16.09 23.82 -0.13
N ILE A 412 14.86 24.19 -0.53
CA ILE A 412 13.65 23.41 -0.30
C ILE A 412 13.79 22.01 -0.91
N GLN A 413 14.17 21.90 -2.19
CA GLN A 413 14.35 20.61 -2.84
C GLN A 413 15.35 19.70 -2.09
N ARG A 414 16.47 20.25 -1.65
CA ARG A 414 17.45 19.49 -0.86
C ARG A 414 16.95 19.16 0.53
N PHE A 415 16.20 20.06 1.17
CA PHE A 415 15.63 19.84 2.49
C PHE A 415 14.49 18.81 2.50
N LEU A 416 13.83 18.60 1.35
CA LEU A 416 12.87 17.50 1.20
C LEU A 416 13.53 16.12 1.30
N SER A 417 14.86 16.00 1.11
CA SER A 417 15.59 14.76 1.36
C SER A 417 15.63 14.44 2.85
N GLN A 418 15.50 13.15 3.16
CA GLN A 418 15.50 12.66 4.53
C GLN A 418 16.13 11.26 4.59
N PRO A 419 17.08 11.01 5.50
CA PRO A 419 17.62 9.68 5.70
C PRO A 419 16.59 8.77 6.37
N PHE A 420 16.42 7.56 5.84
CA PHE A 420 15.48 6.57 6.33
C PHE A 420 16.17 5.52 7.21
N SER A 421 15.48 5.09 8.27
CA SER A 421 15.96 4.07 9.21
C SER A 421 16.20 2.73 8.52
N VAL A 422 15.33 2.36 7.58
CA VAL A 422 15.46 1.12 6.80
C VAL A 422 16.62 1.16 5.81
N ALA A 423 17.08 2.34 5.42
CA ALA A 423 18.19 2.54 4.49
C ALA A 423 19.57 2.70 5.20
N GLU A 424 19.61 2.78 6.51
CA GLU A 424 20.84 3.03 7.29
C GLU A 424 21.99 2.07 6.95
N LYS A 425 21.67 0.77 6.78
CA LYS A 425 22.66 -0.26 6.43
C LYS A 425 23.35 -0.04 5.07
N PHE A 426 22.67 0.66 4.15
CA PHE A 426 23.17 0.91 2.80
C PHE A 426 23.84 2.28 2.68
N THR A 427 23.28 3.28 3.38
CA THR A 427 23.75 4.67 3.31
C THR A 427 24.81 5.01 4.35
N GLY A 428 24.85 4.27 5.46
CA GLY A 428 25.67 4.59 6.63
C GLY A 428 25.21 5.84 7.40
N ILE A 429 24.04 6.37 7.07
CA ILE A 429 23.45 7.55 7.72
C ILE A 429 22.29 7.07 8.59
N PRO A 430 22.26 7.41 9.89
CA PRO A 430 21.14 7.08 10.76
C PRO A 430 19.83 7.66 10.24
N GLY A 431 18.75 6.89 10.31
CA GLY A 431 17.41 7.37 9.95
C GLY A 431 16.92 8.43 10.93
N ILE A 432 16.10 9.34 10.44
CA ILE A 432 15.53 10.43 11.25
C ILE A 432 14.01 10.47 11.06
N TYR A 433 13.28 10.26 12.13
CA TYR A 433 11.84 10.58 12.19
C TYR A 433 11.69 12.07 12.48
N VAL A 434 10.92 12.79 11.67
CA VAL A 434 10.71 14.24 11.86
C VAL A 434 9.25 14.49 12.22
N PRO A 435 8.94 14.95 13.45
CA PRO A 435 7.59 15.31 13.85
C PRO A 435 6.99 16.38 12.94
N LEU A 436 5.67 16.34 12.72
CA LEU A 436 4.96 17.29 11.86
C LEU A 436 5.21 18.76 12.31
N SER A 437 5.19 19.03 13.61
CA SER A 437 5.46 20.36 14.15
C SER A 437 6.85 20.89 13.78
N GLU A 438 7.87 20.02 13.84
CA GLU A 438 9.24 20.37 13.43
C GLU A 438 9.36 20.53 11.92
N THR A 439 8.61 19.75 11.15
CA THR A 439 8.52 19.91 9.70
C THR A 439 7.98 21.29 9.35
N ILE A 440 6.83 21.68 9.92
CA ILE A 440 6.22 22.99 9.65
C ILE A 440 7.16 24.12 10.08
N ARG A 441 7.73 24.07 11.29
CA ARG A 441 8.69 25.07 11.81
C ARG A 441 9.90 25.22 10.87
N SER A 442 10.45 24.11 10.43
CA SER A 442 11.65 24.12 9.59
C SER A 442 11.40 24.70 8.20
N PHE A 443 10.28 24.31 7.56
CA PHE A 443 9.93 24.87 6.27
C PHE A 443 9.50 26.34 6.37
N ALA A 444 8.82 26.77 7.44
CA ALA A 444 8.53 28.16 7.70
C ALA A 444 9.80 29.02 7.72
N ALA A 445 10.84 28.59 8.47
CA ALA A 445 12.11 29.29 8.53
C ALA A 445 12.78 29.43 7.14
N ILE A 446 12.62 28.44 6.25
CA ILE A 446 13.17 28.50 4.89
C ILE A 446 12.38 29.48 4.01
N VAL A 447 11.04 29.39 4.01
CA VAL A 447 10.21 30.25 3.14
C VAL A 447 10.17 31.70 3.61
N ASP A 448 10.27 31.94 4.90
CA ASP A 448 10.31 33.29 5.50
C ASP A 448 11.71 33.94 5.41
N GLY A 449 12.75 33.15 5.04
CA GLY A 449 14.10 33.65 4.72
C GLY A 449 15.09 33.64 5.85
N GLU A 450 14.76 33.08 7.03
CA GLU A 450 15.67 32.96 8.17
C GLU A 450 16.91 32.09 7.87
N ALA A 451 16.79 31.23 6.86
CA ALA A 451 17.82 30.30 6.44
C ALA A 451 18.56 30.73 5.16
N ASP A 452 18.37 31.97 4.68
CA ASP A 452 18.93 32.45 3.41
C ASP A 452 20.46 32.53 3.42
N GLU A 453 21.10 32.69 4.58
CA GLU A 453 22.55 32.75 4.77
C GLU A 453 23.26 31.40 4.67
N PHE A 454 22.55 30.28 4.92
CA PHE A 454 23.17 28.95 4.94
C PHE A 454 23.44 28.42 3.53
N PRO A 455 24.56 27.70 3.32
CA PRO A 455 24.89 27.12 2.02
C PRO A 455 23.90 26.00 1.67
N GLU A 456 23.58 25.85 0.38
CA GLU A 456 22.63 24.86 -0.15
C GLU A 456 22.95 23.41 0.26
N SER A 457 24.26 23.09 0.40
CA SER A 457 24.72 21.75 0.79
C SER A 457 24.36 21.36 2.25
N ALA A 458 24.08 22.34 3.11
CA ALA A 458 23.69 22.09 4.49
C ALA A 458 22.28 21.47 4.60
N PHE A 459 21.40 21.71 3.62
CA PHE A 459 20.00 21.25 3.61
C PHE A 459 19.83 19.80 3.16
N PHE A 460 20.87 19.13 2.70
CA PHE A 460 20.76 17.79 2.15
C PHE A 460 20.85 16.70 3.23
N ASN A 461 19.91 15.73 3.26
CA ASN A 461 19.86 14.61 4.21
C ASN A 461 19.95 15.05 5.67
N VAL A 462 19.05 15.91 6.09
CA VAL A 462 18.91 16.41 7.46
C VAL A 462 17.45 16.30 7.91
N GLY A 463 17.20 16.29 9.21
CA GLY A 463 15.85 16.23 9.76
C GLY A 463 15.22 17.61 9.89
N THR A 464 15.78 18.46 10.72
CA THR A 464 15.23 19.75 11.14
C THR A 464 16.09 20.93 10.68
N ILE A 465 15.58 22.15 10.88
CA ILE A 465 16.33 23.38 10.60
C ILE A 465 17.53 23.53 11.55
N ASP A 466 17.47 22.94 12.74
CA ASP A 466 18.57 22.99 13.70
C ASP A 466 19.73 22.13 13.20
N ASP A 467 19.45 20.96 12.60
CA ASP A 467 20.47 20.13 11.93
C ASP A 467 21.14 20.88 10.77
N VAL A 468 20.37 21.70 10.04
CA VAL A 468 20.91 22.57 8.98
C VAL A 468 21.93 23.55 9.56
N ARG A 469 21.59 24.19 10.70
CA ARG A 469 22.49 25.16 11.38
C ARG A 469 23.78 24.48 11.83
N GLU A 470 23.68 23.33 12.47
CA GLU A 470 24.86 22.56 12.90
C GLU A 470 25.74 22.13 11.72
N LYS A 471 25.11 21.64 10.66
CA LYS A 471 25.81 21.22 9.45
C LYS A 471 26.47 22.39 8.73
N ALA A 472 25.83 23.55 8.67
CA ALA A 472 26.40 24.77 8.09
C ALA A 472 27.65 25.22 8.88
N GLN A 473 27.61 25.19 10.22
CA GLN A 473 28.76 25.50 11.06
C GLN A 473 29.93 24.51 10.83
N SER A 474 29.63 23.22 10.70
CA SER A 474 30.63 22.19 10.43
C SER A 474 31.31 22.36 9.07
N LEU A 475 30.57 22.81 8.06
CA LEU A 475 31.08 23.09 6.73
C LEU A 475 31.99 24.34 6.71
N SER A 476 31.61 25.39 7.43
CA SER A 476 32.42 26.63 7.57
C SER A 476 33.74 26.36 8.32
N GLY A 477 33.70 25.60 9.41
CA GLY A 477 34.91 25.25 10.18
C GLY A 477 35.89 24.28 9.47
N LYS A 478 35.43 23.57 8.44
CA LYS A 478 36.30 22.78 7.57
C LYS A 478 37.00 23.63 6.50
N CYS A 479 36.36 24.73 6.05
CA CYS A 479 36.92 25.66 5.08
C CYS A 479 38.11 26.44 5.71
N GLU A 480 38.00 26.86 6.96
CA GLU A 480 39.07 27.55 7.67
C GLU A 480 40.33 26.66 7.93
N LYS A 481 40.15 25.35 8.10
CA LYS A 481 41.28 24.42 8.29
C LYS A 481 42.02 24.07 6.99
N THR A 482 41.36 24.11 5.84
CA THR A 482 42.02 23.85 4.55
C THR A 482 42.79 25.06 4.05
N ASP A 483 42.41 26.28 4.41
CA ASP A 483 43.17 27.50 4.08
C ASP A 483 44.41 27.68 4.97
N ASP A 484 44.38 27.25 6.24
CA ASP A 484 45.52 27.27 7.14
C ASP A 484 46.60 26.20 6.78
N ASP A 485 46.18 25.02 6.29
CA ASP A 485 47.13 23.97 5.86
C ASP A 485 47.81 24.30 4.52
N THR A 486 47.21 25.15 3.66
CA THR A 486 47.86 25.63 2.44
C THR A 486 48.75 26.82 2.68
N ALA A 487 48.51 27.63 3.69
CA ALA A 487 49.39 28.75 4.08
C ALA A 487 50.62 28.31 4.88
N ALA A 488 50.66 27.08 5.43
CA ALA A 488 51.81 26.51 6.14
C ALA A 488 52.74 25.69 5.25
N ALA A 489 52.43 25.56 3.93
CA ALA A 489 53.19 24.81 2.94
C ALA A 489 53.90 25.70 1.90
N GLU A 490 53.83 27.03 2.02
CA GLU A 490 54.68 28.03 1.35
C GLU A 490 55.69 28.61 2.34
#